data_e19697a8958edbbef3a34508fa91b7b6
#
_entry.id   e19697a8958edbbef3a34508fa91b7b6
#
_cell.length_a   1.000
_cell.length_b   1.000
_cell.length_c   1.000
_cell.angle_alpha   90.00
_cell.angle_beta   90.00
_cell.angle_gamma   90.00
#
_symmetry.space_group_name_H-M   'P 1'
#
loop_
_entity.id
_entity.type
_entity.pdbx_description
1 polymer ?
#
loop_
_entity_poly.entity_id
_entity_poly.type
_entity_poly.pdbx_seq_one_letter_code
_entity_poly.pdbx_strand_id
1 'polypeptide(L)'
;WEPVPGTDKYYFHMFAKEQPDLNWENPTLRKKLYDMINWWLEKGLAGFRIDAIINIKKDLDFPNLEPDGADGLAGCWRMVENVEGVGEYLEDLKKNTFEKYDAFTVAEVFNMHKDELSQFIGENGHFSTIFDFSAHALSNGAHGWYDAPDINFNDWRKTIINSQLQVQKC
;
A
#
# COMPACT_ATOMS: atom_id res chain seq x y z
N TRP A 1 -7.20 -9.40 13.67
CA TRP A 1 -7.99 -10.63 13.43
C TRP A 1 -9.34 -10.50 14.11
N GLU A 2 -10.40 -10.85 13.39
CA GLU A 2 -11.78 -10.80 13.89
C GLU A 2 -12.39 -12.19 13.79
N PRO A 3 -13.08 -12.69 14.84
CA PRO A 3 -13.72 -14.00 14.79
C PRO A 3 -14.91 -14.02 13.83
N VAL A 4 -15.06 -15.13 13.10
CA VAL A 4 -16.24 -15.35 12.26
C VAL A 4 -17.35 -15.95 13.14
N PRO A 5 -18.48 -15.23 13.36
CA PRO A 5 -19.54 -15.67 14.25
C PRO A 5 -20.02 -17.09 13.95
N GLY A 6 -20.17 -17.92 14.98
CA GLY A 6 -20.64 -19.30 14.86
C GLY A 6 -19.62 -20.29 14.32
N THR A 7 -18.35 -19.93 14.22
CA THR A 7 -17.28 -20.80 13.77
C THR A 7 -16.04 -20.67 14.68
N ASP A 8 -15.05 -21.53 14.48
CA ASP A 8 -13.72 -21.47 15.08
C ASP A 8 -12.70 -20.71 14.19
N LYS A 9 -13.17 -19.99 13.17
CA LYS A 9 -12.35 -19.29 12.20
C LYS A 9 -12.23 -17.80 12.51
N TYR A 10 -11.16 -17.22 11.99
CA TYR A 10 -10.87 -15.79 12.04
C TYR A 10 -10.59 -15.29 10.62
N TYR A 11 -10.86 -14.01 10.39
CA TYR A 11 -10.40 -13.31 9.18
C TYR A 11 -9.45 -12.19 9.56
N PHE A 12 -8.54 -11.89 8.64
CA PHE A 12 -7.63 -10.77 8.78
C PHE A 12 -8.27 -9.49 8.23
N HIS A 13 -8.07 -8.39 8.92
CA HIS A 13 -8.35 -7.04 8.45
C HIS A 13 -7.23 -6.12 8.95
N MET A 14 -6.68 -5.33 8.07
CA MET A 14 -5.65 -4.34 8.41
C MET A 14 -6.29 -3.04 8.92
N PHE A 15 -7.39 -2.65 8.31
CA PHE A 15 -8.14 -1.45 8.63
C PHE A 15 -9.38 -1.78 9.48
N ALA A 16 -10.56 -1.30 9.09
CA ALA A 16 -11.78 -1.57 9.82
C ALA A 16 -12.21 -3.05 9.72
N LYS A 17 -12.84 -3.58 10.77
CA LYS A 17 -13.34 -4.98 10.77
C LYS A 17 -14.37 -5.27 9.65
N GLU A 18 -15.02 -4.24 9.14
CA GLU A 18 -15.94 -4.32 8.01
C GLU A 18 -15.22 -4.42 6.65
N GLN A 19 -13.88 -4.32 6.64
CA GLN A 19 -13.03 -4.37 5.45
C GLN A 19 -12.07 -5.58 5.53
N PRO A 20 -12.57 -6.83 5.40
CA PRO A 20 -11.70 -8.00 5.41
C PRO A 20 -10.71 -7.94 4.26
N ASP A 21 -9.45 -8.25 4.55
CA ASP A 21 -8.39 -8.30 3.57
C ASP A 21 -8.62 -9.46 2.59
N LEU A 22 -8.34 -9.20 1.33
CA LEU A 22 -8.47 -10.20 0.28
C LEU A 22 -7.25 -11.13 0.22
N ASN A 23 -7.49 -12.40 -0.01
CA ASN A 23 -6.44 -13.40 -0.17
C ASN A 23 -5.83 -13.35 -1.58
N TRP A 24 -4.80 -12.52 -1.76
CA TRP A 24 -4.08 -12.36 -3.03
C TRP A 24 -3.30 -13.60 -3.47
N GLU A 25 -3.07 -14.58 -2.60
CA GLU A 25 -2.51 -15.88 -2.99
C GLU A 25 -3.48 -16.67 -3.90
N ASN A 26 -4.77 -16.38 -3.83
CA ASN A 26 -5.78 -17.04 -4.65
C ASN A 26 -5.83 -16.48 -6.09
N PRO A 27 -5.38 -17.21 -7.10
CA PRO A 27 -5.35 -16.73 -8.48
C PRO A 27 -6.75 -16.47 -9.06
N THR A 28 -7.77 -17.18 -8.59
CA THR A 28 -9.15 -16.95 -9.00
C THR A 28 -9.66 -15.61 -8.49
N LEU A 29 -9.26 -15.22 -7.27
CA LEU A 29 -9.57 -13.90 -6.74
C LEU A 29 -8.87 -12.81 -7.55
N ARG A 30 -7.55 -12.92 -7.78
CA ARG A 30 -6.81 -11.95 -8.58
C ARG A 30 -7.46 -11.75 -9.95
N LYS A 31 -7.82 -12.85 -10.64
CA LYS A 31 -8.51 -12.74 -11.92
C LYS A 31 -9.81 -11.94 -11.82
N LYS A 32 -10.63 -12.16 -10.80
CA LYS A 32 -11.88 -11.40 -10.61
C LYS A 32 -11.62 -9.91 -10.36
N LEU A 33 -10.55 -9.57 -9.63
CA LEU A 33 -10.15 -8.19 -9.42
C LEU A 33 -9.71 -7.53 -10.74
N TYR A 34 -8.92 -8.26 -11.55
CA TYR A 34 -8.50 -7.77 -12.87
C TYR A 34 -9.68 -7.60 -13.82
N ASP A 35 -10.61 -8.54 -13.84
CA ASP A 35 -11.84 -8.44 -14.64
C ASP A 35 -12.68 -7.21 -14.23
N MET A 36 -12.77 -6.91 -12.94
CA MET A 36 -13.46 -5.72 -12.42
C MET A 36 -12.75 -4.43 -12.83
N ILE A 37 -11.42 -4.35 -12.71
CA ILE A 37 -10.63 -3.18 -13.13
C ILE A 37 -10.79 -2.95 -14.63
N ASN A 38 -10.64 -4.01 -15.45
CA ASN A 38 -10.77 -3.96 -16.90
C ASN A 38 -12.17 -3.49 -17.33
N TRP A 39 -13.20 -3.92 -16.62
CA TRP A 39 -14.58 -3.48 -16.91
C TRP A 39 -14.74 -1.95 -16.79
N TRP A 40 -14.07 -1.31 -15.83
CA TRP A 40 -14.07 0.13 -15.70
C TRP A 40 -13.24 0.82 -16.80
N LEU A 41 -12.07 0.26 -17.12
CA LEU A 41 -11.21 0.78 -18.19
C LEU A 41 -11.89 0.70 -19.55
N GLU A 42 -12.61 -0.40 -19.85
CA GLU A 42 -13.42 -0.57 -21.06
C GLU A 42 -14.55 0.47 -21.18
N LYS A 43 -15.02 1.03 -20.07
CA LYS A 43 -16.00 2.13 -20.07
C LYS A 43 -15.38 3.52 -20.27
N GLY A 44 -14.07 3.57 -20.49
CA GLY A 44 -13.35 4.83 -20.76
C GLY A 44 -12.79 5.52 -19.51
N LEU A 45 -12.69 4.81 -18.38
CA LEU A 45 -11.96 5.35 -17.23
C LEU A 45 -10.47 5.44 -17.59
N ALA A 46 -9.85 6.62 -17.36
CA ALA A 46 -8.47 6.88 -17.78
C ALA A 46 -7.42 6.30 -16.82
N GLY A 47 -7.82 5.83 -15.63
CA GLY A 47 -6.88 5.27 -14.66
C GLY A 47 -7.45 5.13 -13.25
N PHE A 48 -6.58 4.80 -12.30
CA PHE A 48 -6.95 4.52 -10.91
C PHE A 48 -5.98 5.12 -9.92
N ARG A 49 -6.51 5.56 -8.79
CA ARG A 49 -5.77 5.63 -7.54
C ARG A 49 -5.96 4.31 -6.82
N ILE A 50 -4.85 3.67 -6.42
CA ILE A 50 -4.86 2.35 -5.81
C ILE A 50 -4.46 2.48 -4.35
N ASP A 51 -5.40 2.16 -3.48
CA ASP A 51 -5.31 2.29 -2.03
C ASP A 51 -4.40 1.20 -1.43
N ALA A 52 -3.51 1.58 -0.51
CA ALA A 52 -2.67 0.69 0.31
C ALA A 52 -2.07 -0.52 -0.44
N ILE A 53 -1.68 -0.32 -1.69
CA ILE A 53 -1.30 -1.42 -2.60
C ILE A 53 -0.06 -2.21 -2.13
N ILE A 54 0.81 -1.60 -1.33
CA ILE A 54 1.99 -2.27 -0.77
C ILE A 54 1.60 -3.41 0.20
N ASN A 55 0.41 -3.35 0.75
CA ASN A 55 -0.05 -4.26 1.80
C ASN A 55 -0.84 -5.47 1.28
N ILE A 56 -0.88 -5.70 -0.03
CA ILE A 56 -1.66 -6.82 -0.60
C ILE A 56 -1.06 -8.18 -0.33
N LYS A 57 0.27 -8.29 -0.19
CA LYS A 57 0.95 -9.52 0.21
C LYS A 57 1.10 -9.59 1.72
N LYS A 58 0.85 -10.77 2.27
CA LYS A 58 0.95 -11.04 3.71
C LYS A 58 2.03 -12.09 3.97
N ASP A 59 2.64 -12.02 5.16
CA ASP A 59 3.39 -13.13 5.70
C ASP A 59 2.41 -14.23 6.12
N LEU A 60 2.40 -15.34 5.39
CA LEU A 60 1.46 -16.45 5.59
C LEU A 60 1.88 -17.41 6.70
N ASP A 61 3.05 -17.25 7.27
CA ASP A 61 3.47 -18.02 8.45
C ASP A 61 2.68 -17.59 9.69
N PHE A 62 1.98 -16.45 9.60
CA PHE A 62 1.16 -15.88 10.68
C PHE A 62 1.85 -15.92 12.05
N PRO A 63 3.07 -15.37 12.18
CA PRO A 63 3.82 -15.45 13.41
C PRO A 63 3.07 -14.75 14.55
N ASN A 64 3.16 -15.31 15.76
CA ASN A 64 2.73 -14.58 16.94
C ASN A 64 3.71 -13.44 17.18
N LEU A 65 3.22 -12.21 17.08
CA LEU A 65 4.00 -11.01 17.34
C LEU A 65 3.98 -10.67 18.82
N GLU A 66 5.09 -10.13 19.32
CA GLU A 66 5.15 -9.61 20.69
C GLU A 66 4.24 -8.38 20.84
N PRO A 67 3.43 -8.32 21.90
CA PRO A 67 2.59 -7.16 22.18
C PRO A 67 3.38 -5.85 22.20
N ASP A 68 2.84 -4.84 21.54
CA ASP A 68 3.43 -3.50 21.44
C ASP A 68 2.58 -2.41 22.11
N GLY A 69 1.45 -2.80 22.71
CA GLY A 69 0.55 -1.94 23.45
C GLY A 69 0.18 -2.48 24.84
N ALA A 70 -0.39 -1.61 25.68
CA ALA A 70 -0.85 -1.96 27.03
C ALA A 70 -2.08 -2.91 27.03
N ASP A 71 -2.73 -3.06 25.90
CA ASP A 71 -3.88 -3.95 25.66
C ASP A 71 -3.48 -5.40 25.40
N GLY A 72 -2.16 -5.69 25.33
CA GLY A 72 -1.63 -7.01 25.03
C GLY A 72 -1.74 -7.42 23.56
N LEU A 73 -2.04 -6.48 22.67
CA LEU A 73 -2.11 -6.70 21.24
C LEU A 73 -0.79 -6.28 20.55
N ALA A 74 -0.56 -6.81 19.38
CA ALA A 74 0.57 -6.46 18.52
C ALA A 74 0.08 -5.81 17.23
N GLY A 75 0.76 -4.76 16.78
CA GLY A 75 0.52 -4.15 15.48
C GLY A 75 0.82 -5.14 14.34
N CYS A 76 -0.04 -5.19 13.35
CA CYS A 76 0.06 -6.15 12.23
C CYS A 76 1.09 -5.75 11.16
N TRP A 77 1.75 -4.60 11.28
CA TRP A 77 2.62 -4.03 10.25
C TRP A 77 3.69 -4.99 9.75
N ARG A 78 4.32 -5.77 10.66
CA ARG A 78 5.35 -6.75 10.28
C ARG A 78 4.85 -7.87 9.37
N MET A 79 3.54 -8.08 9.32
CA MET A 79 2.93 -9.12 8.47
C MET A 79 2.60 -8.61 7.08
N VAL A 80 2.58 -7.30 6.86
CA VAL A 80 2.05 -6.68 5.65
C VAL A 80 2.98 -5.66 5.01
N GLU A 81 4.04 -5.23 5.71
CA GLU A 81 5.02 -4.28 5.16
C GLU A 81 6.17 -5.02 4.48
N ASN A 82 6.48 -4.62 3.27
CA ASN A 82 7.65 -5.12 2.51
C ASN A 82 7.78 -6.65 2.49
N VAL A 83 6.65 -7.34 2.39
CA VAL A 83 6.65 -8.80 2.31
C VAL A 83 7.24 -9.22 0.98
N GLU A 84 8.27 -10.07 1.02
CA GLU A 84 8.97 -10.58 -0.16
C GLU A 84 7.98 -11.15 -1.19
N GLY A 85 8.18 -10.80 -2.47
CA GLY A 85 7.34 -11.26 -3.57
C GLY A 85 6.12 -10.36 -3.87
N VAL A 86 5.92 -9.23 -3.17
CA VAL A 86 4.83 -8.29 -3.52
C VAL A 86 4.95 -7.80 -4.96
N GLY A 87 6.18 -7.60 -5.46
CA GLY A 87 6.45 -7.18 -6.83
C GLY A 87 5.87 -8.11 -7.89
N GLU A 88 5.80 -9.40 -7.64
CA GLU A 88 5.18 -10.37 -8.56
C GLU A 88 3.68 -10.09 -8.75
N TYR A 89 2.98 -9.72 -7.67
CA TYR A 89 1.56 -9.37 -7.75
C TYR A 89 1.34 -8.01 -8.43
N LEU A 90 2.24 -7.05 -8.21
CA LEU A 90 2.19 -5.76 -8.87
C LEU A 90 2.40 -5.88 -10.37
N GLU A 91 3.37 -6.71 -10.78
CA GLU A 91 3.64 -6.99 -12.19
C GLU A 91 2.46 -7.73 -12.85
N ASP A 92 1.91 -8.74 -12.18
CA ASP A 92 0.74 -9.48 -12.67
C ASP A 92 -0.48 -8.55 -12.82
N LEU A 93 -0.72 -7.67 -11.85
CA LEU A 93 -1.75 -6.65 -11.90
C LEU A 93 -1.54 -5.70 -13.08
N LYS A 94 -0.34 -5.11 -13.23
CA LYS A 94 0.00 -4.17 -14.30
C LYS A 94 -0.27 -4.80 -15.68
N LYS A 95 0.30 -5.98 -15.94
CA LYS A 95 0.17 -6.69 -17.23
C LYS A 95 -1.26 -7.08 -17.57
N ASN A 96 -2.04 -7.45 -16.57
CA ASN A 96 -3.41 -7.91 -16.79
C ASN A 96 -4.45 -6.79 -16.83
N THR A 97 -4.07 -5.57 -16.44
CA THR A 97 -4.99 -4.42 -16.38
C THR A 97 -4.43 -3.17 -17.05
N PHE A 98 -3.67 -2.38 -16.33
CA PHE A 98 -3.30 -1.00 -16.67
C PHE A 98 -2.52 -0.87 -17.98
N GLU A 99 -1.59 -1.78 -18.22
CA GLU A 99 -0.76 -1.77 -19.43
C GLU A 99 -1.59 -1.96 -20.72
N LYS A 100 -2.67 -2.75 -20.66
CA LYS A 100 -3.54 -3.00 -21.82
C LYS A 100 -4.28 -1.76 -22.29
N TYR A 101 -4.48 -0.80 -21.42
CA TYR A 101 -5.31 0.40 -21.69
C TYR A 101 -4.50 1.69 -21.62
N ASP A 102 -3.17 1.60 -21.45
CA ASP A 102 -2.32 2.76 -21.21
C ASP A 102 -2.88 3.64 -20.06
N ALA A 103 -3.32 2.99 -18.98
CA ALA A 103 -4.05 3.64 -17.92
C ALA A 103 -3.09 4.36 -16.96
N PHE A 104 -3.43 5.60 -16.58
CA PHE A 104 -2.68 6.33 -15.57
C PHE A 104 -2.98 5.81 -14.16
N THR A 105 -1.94 5.54 -13.37
CA THR A 105 -2.09 4.96 -12.04
C THR A 105 -1.33 5.76 -10.98
N VAL A 106 -1.98 5.95 -9.83
CA VAL A 106 -1.40 6.56 -8.63
C VAL A 106 -1.44 5.55 -7.50
N ALA A 107 -0.29 5.05 -7.07
CA ALA A 107 -0.24 4.08 -5.98
C ALA A 107 -0.08 4.77 -4.62
N GLU A 108 -0.77 4.23 -3.62
CA GLU A 108 -0.58 4.61 -2.24
C GLU A 108 0.36 3.61 -1.56
N VAL A 109 1.59 4.06 -1.32
CA VAL A 109 2.68 3.25 -0.76
C VAL A 109 3.19 3.92 0.49
N PHE A 110 2.90 3.32 1.65
CA PHE A 110 3.37 3.78 2.95
C PHE A 110 4.69 3.12 3.31
N ASN A 111 5.49 3.77 4.14
CA ASN A 111 6.69 3.21 4.76
C ASN A 111 7.68 2.55 3.79
N MET A 112 7.67 2.99 2.54
CA MET A 112 8.57 2.50 1.50
C MET A 112 10.02 2.84 1.84
N HIS A 113 10.92 1.87 1.69
CA HIS A 113 12.35 2.13 1.77
C HIS A 113 12.84 2.85 0.49
N LYS A 114 13.92 3.64 0.63
CA LYS A 114 14.42 4.47 -0.48
C LYS A 114 14.88 3.68 -1.71
N ASP A 115 15.34 2.48 -1.51
CA ASP A 115 15.79 1.54 -2.55
C ASP A 115 14.63 0.81 -3.26
N GLU A 116 13.42 0.90 -2.72
CA GLU A 116 12.23 0.28 -3.30
C GLU A 116 11.48 1.18 -4.29
N LEU A 117 11.80 2.48 -4.32
CA LEU A 117 11.07 3.44 -5.15
C LEU A 117 10.98 3.02 -6.62
N SER A 118 12.08 2.50 -7.19
CA SER A 118 12.14 2.02 -8.57
C SER A 118 11.24 0.81 -8.86
N GLN A 119 10.80 0.08 -7.84
CA GLN A 119 9.80 -0.98 -7.99
C GLN A 119 8.41 -0.41 -8.26
N PHE A 120 8.13 0.78 -7.72
CA PHE A 120 6.79 1.38 -7.83
C PHE A 120 6.65 2.31 -9.02
N ILE A 121 7.67 3.15 -9.30
CA ILE A 121 7.64 4.15 -10.37
C ILE A 121 8.92 4.12 -11.21
N GLY A 122 8.93 4.86 -12.33
CA GLY A 122 10.03 4.91 -13.27
C GLY A 122 9.91 3.90 -14.41
N GLU A 123 10.97 3.73 -15.18
CA GLU A 123 10.96 2.91 -16.40
C GLU A 123 10.50 1.46 -16.16
N ASN A 124 10.95 0.87 -15.05
CA ASN A 124 10.60 -0.50 -14.65
C ASN A 124 9.55 -0.55 -13.54
N GLY A 125 8.98 0.57 -13.17
CA GLY A 125 7.96 0.66 -12.12
C GLY A 125 6.61 0.08 -12.54
N HIS A 126 5.80 -0.24 -11.55
CA HIS A 126 4.48 -0.84 -11.78
C HIS A 126 3.35 0.19 -11.90
N PHE A 127 3.61 1.45 -11.53
CA PHE A 127 2.64 2.55 -11.52
C PHE A 127 3.19 3.80 -12.18
N SER A 128 2.29 4.67 -12.65
CA SER A 128 2.67 5.94 -13.28
C SER A 128 3.27 6.92 -12.27
N THR A 129 2.75 6.91 -11.02
CA THR A 129 3.22 7.74 -9.91
C THR A 129 2.77 7.19 -8.56
N ILE A 130 3.27 7.79 -7.48
CA ILE A 130 2.87 7.48 -6.10
C ILE A 130 2.50 8.76 -5.35
N PHE A 131 1.81 8.61 -4.21
CA PHE A 131 1.68 9.72 -3.26
C PHE A 131 3.02 9.98 -2.56
N ASP A 132 3.36 11.25 -2.41
CA ASP A 132 4.51 11.67 -1.62
C ASP A 132 4.12 11.89 -0.15
N PHE A 133 4.43 10.91 0.69
CA PHE A 133 4.22 11.01 2.14
C PHE A 133 5.44 11.54 2.89
N SER A 134 6.51 11.94 2.21
CA SER A 134 7.77 12.35 2.85
C SER A 134 7.61 13.51 3.82
N ALA A 135 6.72 14.45 3.53
CA ALA A 135 6.43 15.59 4.40
C ALA A 135 5.44 15.26 5.52
N HIS A 136 4.75 14.13 5.46
CA HIS A 136 3.73 13.76 6.46
C HIS A 136 4.32 13.60 7.88
N ALA A 137 5.53 13.04 7.98
CA ALA A 137 6.21 12.89 9.27
C ALA A 137 6.45 14.22 10.00
N LEU A 138 6.55 15.34 9.26
CA LEU A 138 6.73 16.68 9.84
C LEU A 138 5.44 17.24 10.45
N SER A 139 4.29 16.68 10.09
CA SER A 139 2.97 17.13 10.60
C SER A 139 2.45 16.29 11.77
N ASN A 140 3.21 15.27 12.21
CA ASN A 140 2.83 14.43 13.34
C ASN A 140 3.39 15.01 14.65
N GLY A 141 2.51 15.34 15.59
CA GLY A 141 2.85 15.69 16.96
C GLY A 141 2.88 14.47 17.89
N ALA A 142 2.97 14.73 19.19
CA ALA A 142 3.05 13.70 20.22
C ALA A 142 1.82 12.75 20.24
N HIS A 143 0.66 13.22 19.77
CA HIS A 143 -0.60 12.46 19.70
C HIS A 143 -1.02 12.18 18.24
N GLY A 144 -0.08 12.21 17.30
CA GLY A 144 -0.32 11.98 15.87
C GLY A 144 -0.68 13.25 15.11
N TRP A 145 -1.34 13.10 13.98
CA TRP A 145 -1.64 14.18 13.05
C TRP A 145 -2.71 15.20 13.54
N TYR A 146 -3.44 14.86 14.61
CA TYR A 146 -4.37 15.80 15.26
C TYR A 146 -3.67 16.83 16.17
N ASP A 147 -2.39 16.61 16.44
CA ASP A 147 -1.57 17.47 17.27
C ASP A 147 -0.37 17.95 16.45
N ALA A 148 -0.67 18.70 15.40
CA ALA A 148 0.33 19.17 14.46
C ALA A 148 1.32 20.12 15.15
N PRO A 149 2.63 19.83 15.15
CA PRO A 149 3.64 20.74 15.68
C PRO A 149 3.79 21.95 14.74
N ASP A 150 4.42 23.00 15.24
CA ASP A 150 4.88 24.11 14.41
C ASP A 150 5.89 23.60 13.39
N ILE A 151 5.48 23.48 12.12
CA ILE A 151 6.34 22.97 11.07
C ILE A 151 7.36 24.03 10.66
N ASN A 152 8.64 23.70 10.74
CA ASN A 152 9.69 24.54 10.19
C ASN A 152 9.60 24.53 8.65
N PHE A 153 9.31 25.69 8.07
CA PHE A 153 9.14 25.84 6.61
C PHE A 153 10.39 25.41 5.81
N ASN A 154 11.60 25.65 6.34
CA ASN A 154 12.82 25.24 5.65
C ASN A 154 12.97 23.72 5.63
N ASP A 155 12.58 23.03 6.70
CA ASP A 155 12.65 21.56 6.75
C ASP A 155 11.58 20.95 5.85
N TRP A 156 10.38 21.49 5.85
CA TRP A 156 9.33 21.10 4.91
C TRP A 156 9.78 21.26 3.45
N ARG A 157 10.33 22.42 3.09
CA ARG A 157 10.87 22.67 1.76
C ARG A 157 11.98 21.72 1.36
N LYS A 158 12.94 21.45 2.26
CA LYS A 158 14.02 20.50 2.02
C LYS A 158 13.49 19.09 1.80
N THR A 159 12.52 18.66 2.57
CA THR A 159 11.91 17.34 2.45
C THR A 159 11.26 17.15 1.10
N ILE A 160 10.46 18.12 0.63
CA ILE A 160 9.84 18.06 -0.70
C ILE A 160 10.89 18.06 -1.82
N ILE A 161 11.92 18.92 -1.73
CA ILE A 161 12.98 18.95 -2.74
C ILE A 161 13.70 17.60 -2.79
N ASN A 162 14.05 17.04 -1.64
CA ASN A 162 14.72 15.75 -1.56
C ASN A 162 13.88 14.61 -2.15
N SER A 163 12.58 14.59 -1.87
CA SER A 163 11.66 13.63 -2.45
C SER A 163 11.63 13.73 -3.98
N GLN A 164 11.48 14.94 -4.52
CA GLN A 164 11.47 15.17 -5.96
C GLN A 164 12.79 14.76 -6.64
N LEU A 165 13.93 15.01 -5.99
CA LEU A 165 15.25 14.58 -6.50
C LEU A 165 15.43 13.07 -6.47
N GLN A 166 14.73 12.35 -5.59
CA GLN A 166 14.72 10.89 -5.59
C GLN A 166 13.88 10.33 -6.74
N VAL A 167 12.67 10.87 -6.92
CA VAL A 167 11.77 10.50 -8.03
C VAL A 167 12.44 10.69 -9.40
N GLN A 168 13.21 11.76 -9.58
CA GLN A 168 13.92 12.02 -10.84
C GLN A 168 15.04 11.01 -11.17
N LYS A 169 15.40 10.13 -10.24
CA LYS A 169 16.43 9.10 -10.46
C LYS A 169 15.85 7.75 -10.91
N CYS A 170 14.54 7.61 -10.85
CA CYS A 170 13.82 6.46 -11.35
C CYS A 170 13.46 6.66 -12.82
#